data_3078e623f5e0ef89bfd05aaec4e01000
#
_entry.id   3078e623f5e0ef89bfd05aaec4e01000
#
_cell.length_a   1.000
_cell.length_b   1.000
_cell.length_c   1.000
_cell.angle_alpha   90.00
_cell.angle_beta   90.00
_cell.angle_gamma   90.00
#
_symmetry.space_group_name_H-M   'P 1'
#
loop_
_entity.id
_entity.type
_entity.pdbx_description
1 polymer ?
#
loop_
_entity_poly.entity_id
_entity_poly.type
_entity_poly.pdbx_seq_one_letter_code
_entity_poly.pdbx_strand_id
1 'polypeptide(L)'
;MSESELPDDNQLTLEQALINLQCEDLGLRIYAAWWLGRFRVKDPRAIALLINALDDEADRTDAGGYPLRRNAARALGKLGDRSAVSALIRSLDCKDFYVREAAAQSLEMLGDIACVPKLLEMLNTPITSEISSLESDQPFDAILEALGTLGAVETIPQILPFLEHPIPRVKYAAARAMYQLSSDPKTAAHYGDILIKALSNNDLQLRRTVLSDLGAIGYLGAAEAISNTMAENSLKLISLKGVLEKQIPLATPPDLTAGAVRVMALMDDLL
;
A
#
# COMPACT_ATOMS: atom_id res chain seq x y z
N MET A 1 8.29 21.32 -43.27
CA MET A 1 7.97 22.31 -42.24
C MET A 1 7.64 21.50 -41.00
N SER A 2 8.60 21.37 -40.12
CA SER A 2 8.44 20.65 -38.82
C SER A 2 7.68 21.58 -37.88
N GLU A 3 6.48 21.18 -37.48
CA GLU A 3 5.81 21.77 -36.31
C GLU A 3 6.71 21.50 -35.09
N SER A 4 7.37 22.55 -34.63
CA SER A 4 8.00 22.56 -33.31
C SER A 4 6.88 22.54 -32.30
N GLU A 5 6.68 21.36 -31.63
CA GLU A 5 5.91 21.28 -30.40
C GLU A 5 6.50 22.31 -29.43
N LEU A 6 5.77 23.39 -29.20
CA LEU A 6 6.05 24.28 -28.08
C LEU A 6 5.94 23.48 -26.80
N PRO A 7 6.90 23.53 -25.88
CA PRO A 7 6.74 22.87 -24.56
C PRO A 7 5.50 23.47 -23.91
N ASP A 8 4.65 22.59 -23.42
CA ASP A 8 3.47 22.94 -22.62
C ASP A 8 3.98 23.65 -21.35
N ASP A 9 3.92 24.97 -21.35
CA ASP A 9 4.50 25.89 -20.33
C ASP A 9 3.89 25.65 -18.92
N ASN A 10 3.01 24.66 -18.78
CA ASN A 10 2.27 24.32 -17.56
C ASN A 10 2.68 23.00 -16.91
N GLN A 11 3.66 22.25 -17.43
CA GLN A 11 4.11 21.01 -16.81
C GLN A 11 5.31 21.27 -15.90
N LEU A 12 5.17 20.87 -14.61
CA LEU A 12 6.26 20.93 -13.64
C LEU A 12 7.45 20.07 -14.13
N THR A 13 8.64 20.68 -14.21
CA THR A 13 9.88 19.97 -14.55
C THR A 13 10.56 19.45 -13.29
N LEU A 14 11.52 18.53 -13.45
CA LEU A 14 12.34 18.05 -12.33
C LEU A 14 13.04 19.21 -11.59
N GLU A 15 13.71 20.10 -12.32
CA GLU A 15 14.43 21.22 -11.71
C GLU A 15 13.48 22.15 -10.94
N GLN A 16 12.30 22.43 -11.50
CA GLN A 16 11.28 23.21 -10.81
C GLN A 16 10.74 22.49 -9.57
N ALA A 17 10.55 21.16 -9.63
CA ALA A 17 10.12 20.38 -8.47
C ALA A 17 11.17 20.39 -7.34
N LEU A 18 12.47 20.33 -7.67
CA LEU A 18 13.55 20.43 -6.71
C LEU A 18 13.62 21.82 -6.04
N ILE A 19 13.39 22.89 -6.83
CA ILE A 19 13.29 24.26 -6.30
C ILE A 19 12.07 24.37 -5.38
N ASN A 20 10.91 23.89 -5.83
CA ASN A 20 9.66 23.98 -5.09
C ASN A 20 9.73 23.23 -3.75
N LEU A 21 10.42 22.07 -3.67
CA LEU A 21 10.61 21.35 -2.40
C LEU A 21 11.36 22.18 -1.33
N GLN A 22 12.11 23.19 -1.74
CA GLN A 22 12.98 23.98 -0.87
C GLN A 22 12.47 25.42 -0.65
N CYS A 23 11.36 25.81 -1.30
CA CYS A 23 10.80 27.15 -1.16
C CYS A 23 10.01 27.31 0.16
N GLU A 24 9.63 28.55 0.50
CA GLU A 24 8.84 28.83 1.70
C GLU A 24 7.35 28.49 1.54
N ASP A 25 6.84 28.39 0.31
CA ASP A 25 5.44 28.07 0.03
C ASP A 25 5.16 26.58 0.27
N LEU A 26 4.41 26.30 1.32
CA LEU A 26 4.06 24.93 1.74
C LEU A 26 3.23 24.20 0.68
N GLY A 27 2.36 24.90 -0.05
CA GLY A 27 1.55 24.33 -1.12
C GLY A 27 2.41 23.82 -2.27
N LEU A 28 3.40 24.61 -2.70
CA LEU A 28 4.36 24.20 -3.73
C LEU A 28 5.23 23.03 -3.27
N ARG A 29 5.66 23.00 -2.02
CA ARG A 29 6.44 21.88 -1.44
C ARG A 29 5.62 20.58 -1.44
N ILE A 30 4.38 20.63 -0.98
CA ILE A 30 3.45 19.50 -0.94
C ILE A 30 3.18 18.97 -2.35
N TYR A 31 2.93 19.89 -3.30
CA TYR A 31 2.69 19.54 -4.70
C TYR A 31 3.91 18.91 -5.36
N ALA A 32 5.11 19.44 -5.13
CA ALA A 32 6.35 18.89 -5.65
C ALA A 32 6.61 17.47 -5.13
N ALA A 33 6.41 17.24 -3.83
CA ALA A 33 6.54 15.89 -3.25
C ALA A 33 5.55 14.91 -3.89
N TRP A 34 4.28 15.31 -4.05
CA TRP A 34 3.27 14.49 -4.72
C TRP A 34 3.66 14.20 -6.18
N TRP A 35 4.10 15.24 -6.93
CA TRP A 35 4.47 15.14 -8.35
C TRP A 35 5.63 14.15 -8.56
N LEU A 36 6.70 14.28 -7.78
CA LEU A 36 7.86 13.39 -7.84
C LEU A 36 7.45 11.91 -7.62
N GLY A 37 6.59 11.66 -6.66
CA GLY A 37 6.05 10.32 -6.41
C GLY A 37 5.08 9.84 -7.50
N ARG A 38 4.23 10.73 -8.04
CA ARG A 38 3.26 10.42 -9.09
C ARG A 38 3.92 9.99 -10.39
N PHE A 39 4.98 10.67 -10.77
CA PHE A 39 5.72 10.41 -12.01
C PHE A 39 6.95 9.51 -11.81
N ARG A 40 7.18 9.03 -10.57
CA ARG A 40 8.28 8.13 -10.21
C ARG A 40 9.65 8.65 -10.66
N VAL A 41 9.91 9.93 -10.42
CA VAL A 41 11.13 10.61 -10.84
C VAL A 41 12.30 10.17 -9.97
N LYS A 42 13.11 9.24 -10.48
CA LYS A 42 14.26 8.65 -9.77
C LYS A 42 15.51 9.51 -9.95
N ASP A 43 15.56 10.62 -9.21
CA ASP A 43 16.73 11.50 -9.13
C ASP A 43 17.28 11.50 -7.68
N PRO A 44 18.58 11.28 -7.47
CA PRO A 44 19.16 11.25 -6.12
C PRO A 44 18.93 12.54 -5.33
N ARG A 45 18.89 13.71 -5.99
CA ARG A 45 18.62 14.98 -5.34
C ARG A 45 17.19 15.05 -4.82
N ALA A 46 16.23 14.54 -5.61
CA ALA A 46 14.82 14.45 -5.21
C ALA A 46 14.66 13.51 -4.01
N ILE A 47 15.32 12.35 -4.02
CA ILE A 47 15.30 11.39 -2.91
C ILE A 47 15.83 12.04 -1.64
N ALA A 48 16.97 12.71 -1.71
CA ALA A 48 17.57 13.40 -0.55
C ALA A 48 16.65 14.49 0.02
N LEU A 49 16.02 15.30 -0.84
CA LEU A 49 15.10 16.36 -0.41
C LEU A 49 13.80 15.79 0.18
N LEU A 50 13.28 14.69 -0.37
CA LEU A 50 12.12 13.99 0.18
C LEU A 50 12.43 13.35 1.54
N ILE A 51 13.63 12.79 1.73
CA ILE A 51 14.07 12.28 3.03
C ILE A 51 14.12 13.41 4.06
N ASN A 52 14.67 14.57 3.70
CA ASN A 52 14.69 15.74 4.58
C ASN A 52 13.27 16.24 4.91
N ALA A 53 12.35 16.16 3.94
CA ALA A 53 10.96 16.57 4.12
C ALA A 53 10.18 15.68 5.11
N LEU A 54 10.65 14.48 5.43
CA LEU A 54 10.03 13.61 6.46
C LEU A 54 10.15 14.19 7.88
N ASP A 55 11.14 15.05 8.13
CA ASP A 55 11.40 15.66 9.43
C ASP A 55 10.96 17.15 9.47
N ASP A 56 10.23 17.65 8.44
CA ASP A 56 9.83 19.05 8.32
C ASP A 56 8.77 19.43 9.37
N GLU A 57 9.05 20.45 10.17
CA GLU A 57 8.12 20.97 11.20
C GLU A 57 7.29 22.16 10.73
N ALA A 58 7.70 22.85 9.67
CA ALA A 58 6.99 24.03 9.15
C ALA A 58 5.64 23.70 8.52
N ASP A 59 5.43 22.44 8.12
CA ASP A 59 4.23 21.92 7.46
C ASP A 59 3.09 21.57 8.44
N ARG A 60 3.26 21.78 9.74
CA ARG A 60 2.24 21.42 10.72
C ARG A 60 0.97 22.26 10.56
N THR A 61 -0.16 21.59 10.27
CA THR A 61 -1.47 22.23 10.20
C THR A 61 -2.02 22.57 11.62
N ASP A 62 -3.03 23.44 11.68
CA ASP A 62 -3.72 23.77 12.95
C ASP A 62 -4.35 22.52 13.61
N ALA A 63 -4.77 21.55 12.81
CA ALA A 63 -5.27 20.26 13.28
C ALA A 63 -4.16 19.28 13.72
N GLY A 64 -2.88 19.66 13.63
CA GLY A 64 -1.73 18.83 14.02
C GLY A 64 -1.23 17.87 12.96
N GLY A 65 -1.75 17.90 11.73
CA GLY A 65 -1.31 17.05 10.62
C GLY A 65 -0.05 17.57 9.92
N TYR A 66 0.64 16.70 9.19
CA TYR A 66 1.86 16.99 8.43
C TYR A 66 1.73 16.53 6.96
N PRO A 67 1.01 17.26 6.10
CA PRO A 67 0.74 16.87 4.72
C PRO A 67 1.99 16.72 3.85
N LEU A 68 3.05 17.53 4.05
CA LEU A 68 4.31 17.37 3.35
C LEU A 68 5.02 16.06 3.73
N ARG A 69 5.16 15.77 5.04
CA ARG A 69 5.73 14.49 5.52
C ARG A 69 5.00 13.29 4.94
N ARG A 70 3.66 13.32 4.92
CA ARG A 70 2.83 12.26 4.33
C ARG A 70 3.10 12.08 2.84
N ASN A 71 3.15 13.18 2.06
CA ASN A 71 3.42 13.11 0.64
C ASN A 71 4.86 12.68 0.34
N ALA A 72 5.83 13.14 1.14
CA ALA A 72 7.23 12.70 1.04
C ALA A 72 7.38 11.20 1.30
N ALA A 73 6.75 10.69 2.37
CA ALA A 73 6.75 9.26 2.65
C ALA A 73 6.18 8.45 1.48
N ARG A 74 5.00 8.82 0.97
CA ARG A 74 4.38 8.16 -0.20
C ARG A 74 5.21 8.24 -1.47
N ALA A 75 5.89 9.37 -1.70
CA ALA A 75 6.79 9.53 -2.84
C ALA A 75 7.98 8.57 -2.73
N LEU A 76 8.65 8.52 -1.59
CA LEU A 76 9.81 7.65 -1.35
C LEU A 76 9.48 6.17 -1.57
N GLY A 77 8.32 5.69 -1.10
CA GLY A 77 7.86 4.33 -1.37
C GLY A 77 7.73 4.05 -2.87
N LYS A 78 7.12 4.98 -3.63
CA LYS A 78 6.93 4.85 -5.08
C LYS A 78 8.22 4.95 -5.89
N LEU A 79 9.21 5.70 -5.40
CA LEU A 79 10.54 5.79 -6.01
C LEU A 79 11.35 4.51 -5.85
N GLY A 80 11.12 3.75 -4.79
CA GLY A 80 11.70 2.44 -4.58
C GLY A 80 13.19 2.47 -4.17
N ASP A 81 13.70 3.59 -3.65
CA ASP A 81 15.08 3.71 -3.21
C ASP A 81 15.21 3.34 -1.72
N ARG A 82 16.00 2.28 -1.45
CA ARG A 82 16.19 1.77 -0.09
C ARG A 82 16.95 2.70 0.86
N SER A 83 17.61 3.73 0.36
CA SER A 83 18.24 4.75 1.20
C SER A 83 17.24 5.48 2.12
N ALA A 84 15.94 5.46 1.74
CA ALA A 84 14.86 6.05 2.52
C ALA A 84 14.41 5.20 3.72
N VAL A 85 14.77 3.91 3.79
CA VAL A 85 14.24 2.95 4.80
C VAL A 85 14.42 3.47 6.22
N SER A 86 15.63 3.88 6.61
CA SER A 86 15.90 4.35 7.97
C SER A 86 15.08 5.60 8.34
N ALA A 87 14.88 6.52 7.38
CA ALA A 87 14.08 7.72 7.61
C ALA A 87 12.58 7.38 7.73
N LEU A 88 12.07 6.47 6.89
CA LEU A 88 10.69 6.00 6.98
C LEU A 88 10.42 5.23 8.29
N ILE A 89 11.39 4.43 8.79
CA ILE A 89 11.27 3.78 10.12
C ILE A 89 11.12 4.84 11.21
N ARG A 90 11.88 5.93 11.18
CA ARG A 90 11.70 7.05 12.15
C ARG A 90 10.32 7.71 12.01
N SER A 91 9.81 7.83 10.78
CA SER A 91 8.48 8.40 10.54
C SER A 91 7.33 7.58 11.15
N LEU A 92 7.56 6.30 11.51
CA LEU A 92 6.59 5.49 12.25
C LEU A 92 6.34 6.00 13.69
N ASP A 93 7.20 6.85 14.23
CA ASP A 93 7.03 7.52 15.53
C ASP A 93 6.32 8.89 15.40
N CYS A 94 5.92 9.32 14.22
CA CYS A 94 5.25 10.58 14.02
C CYS A 94 3.89 10.60 14.74
N LYS A 95 3.54 11.76 15.33
CA LYS A 95 2.23 11.94 16.01
C LYS A 95 1.04 11.90 15.04
N ASP A 96 1.26 12.27 13.77
CA ASP A 96 0.23 12.22 12.73
C ASP A 96 0.00 10.78 12.26
N PHE A 97 -1.22 10.30 12.43
CA PHE A 97 -1.67 8.98 11.97
C PHE A 97 -1.36 8.75 10.48
N TYR A 98 -1.66 9.73 9.62
CA TYR A 98 -1.49 9.60 8.17
C TYR A 98 -0.03 9.56 7.72
N VAL A 99 0.89 10.12 8.51
CA VAL A 99 2.33 9.97 8.27
C VAL A 99 2.77 8.57 8.64
N ARG A 100 2.33 8.02 9.78
CA ARG A 100 2.64 6.63 10.17
C ARG A 100 2.08 5.63 9.16
N GLU A 101 0.84 5.82 8.71
CA GLU A 101 0.23 5.00 7.65
C GLU A 101 1.05 5.04 6.36
N ALA A 102 1.38 6.24 5.88
CA ALA A 102 2.18 6.42 4.66
C ALA A 102 3.58 5.81 4.77
N ALA A 103 4.20 5.90 5.95
CA ALA A 103 5.50 5.28 6.22
C ALA A 103 5.43 3.75 6.18
N ALA A 104 4.42 3.13 6.84
CA ALA A 104 4.22 1.68 6.82
C ALA A 104 3.99 1.15 5.40
N GLN A 105 3.09 1.79 4.63
CA GLN A 105 2.83 1.46 3.22
C GLN A 105 4.09 1.60 2.34
N SER A 106 4.91 2.61 2.60
CA SER A 106 6.14 2.85 1.83
C SER A 106 7.22 1.85 2.16
N LEU A 107 7.34 1.43 3.43
CA LEU A 107 8.24 0.36 3.86
C LEU A 107 7.83 -1.00 3.26
N GLU A 108 6.53 -1.29 3.17
CA GLU A 108 6.00 -2.45 2.43
C GLU A 108 6.48 -2.42 0.97
N MET A 109 6.32 -1.28 0.28
CA MET A 109 6.74 -1.12 -1.12
C MET A 109 8.24 -1.28 -1.33
N LEU A 110 9.07 -0.85 -0.37
CA LEU A 110 10.53 -0.97 -0.41
C LEU A 110 11.01 -2.40 -0.16
N GLY A 111 10.20 -3.23 0.51
CA GLY A 111 10.50 -4.63 0.74
C GLY A 111 11.72 -4.87 1.63
N ASP A 112 11.99 -4.00 2.60
CA ASP A 112 13.15 -4.12 3.49
C ASP A 112 12.73 -4.58 4.89
N ILE A 113 13.21 -5.76 5.29
CA ILE A 113 12.87 -6.39 6.58
C ILE A 113 13.38 -5.63 7.81
N ALA A 114 14.28 -4.66 7.64
CA ALA A 114 14.79 -3.85 8.75
C ALA A 114 13.68 -3.08 9.51
N CYS A 115 12.51 -2.88 8.89
CA CYS A 115 11.36 -2.24 9.54
C CYS A 115 10.54 -3.19 10.41
N VAL A 116 10.66 -4.51 10.27
CA VAL A 116 9.83 -5.51 10.98
C VAL A 116 9.83 -5.32 12.50
N PRO A 117 10.99 -5.12 13.20
CA PRO A 117 10.98 -4.92 14.64
C PRO A 117 10.14 -3.70 15.07
N LYS A 118 10.19 -2.59 14.31
CA LYS A 118 9.42 -1.39 14.63
C LYS A 118 7.92 -1.57 14.35
N LEU A 119 7.57 -2.21 13.25
CA LEU A 119 6.17 -2.55 12.94
C LEU A 119 5.58 -3.46 14.01
N LEU A 120 6.35 -4.44 14.49
CA LEU A 120 5.93 -5.36 15.56
C LEU A 120 5.74 -4.62 16.91
N GLU A 121 6.63 -3.69 17.25
CA GLU A 121 6.48 -2.81 18.42
C GLU A 121 5.14 -2.08 18.39
N MET A 122 4.75 -1.53 17.22
CA MET A 122 3.49 -0.81 17.04
C MET A 122 2.25 -1.71 17.18
N LEU A 123 2.32 -2.98 16.77
CA LEU A 123 1.24 -3.95 17.00
C LEU A 123 1.04 -4.29 18.48
N ASN A 124 2.10 -4.26 19.27
CA ASN A 124 2.06 -4.57 20.70
C ASN A 124 1.60 -3.38 21.56
N THR A 125 1.31 -2.22 20.96
CA THR A 125 0.75 -1.07 21.70
C THR A 125 -0.61 -1.49 22.29
N PRO A 126 -0.82 -1.38 23.62
CA PRO A 126 -2.07 -1.82 24.23
C PRO A 126 -3.25 -1.13 23.57
N ILE A 127 -4.22 -1.90 23.12
CA ILE A 127 -5.54 -1.40 22.73
C ILE A 127 -6.20 -0.98 24.05
N THR A 128 -6.06 0.30 24.41
CA THR A 128 -6.70 0.80 25.64
C THR A 128 -8.21 0.72 25.45
N SER A 129 -8.88 0.02 26.36
CA SER A 129 -10.32 -0.23 26.35
C SER A 129 -11.20 1.03 26.46
N GLU A 130 -10.59 2.19 26.57
CA GLU A 130 -11.26 3.50 26.59
C GLU A 130 -11.47 4.10 25.18
N ILE A 131 -10.92 3.47 24.12
CA ILE A 131 -11.18 3.91 22.75
C ILE A 131 -12.54 3.35 22.31
N SER A 132 -13.60 3.99 22.77
CA SER A 132 -14.96 3.85 22.23
C SER A 132 -15.14 4.60 20.88
N SER A 133 -14.08 5.10 20.29
CA SER A 133 -14.06 5.66 18.94
C SER A 133 -13.65 4.57 17.95
N LEU A 134 -14.41 4.43 16.88
CA LEU A 134 -14.19 3.52 15.74
C LEU A 134 -12.86 3.80 14.99
N GLU A 135 -12.02 4.68 15.51
CA GLU A 135 -10.73 5.07 14.95
C GLU A 135 -9.60 4.55 15.85
N SER A 136 -8.88 3.56 15.36
CA SER A 136 -7.62 3.13 15.98
C SER A 136 -6.60 4.26 15.87
N ASP A 137 -5.89 4.56 16.96
CA ASP A 137 -4.77 5.54 16.94
C ASP A 137 -3.57 5.02 16.11
N GLN A 138 -3.51 3.73 15.82
CA GLN A 138 -2.47 3.11 15.01
C GLN A 138 -2.99 2.64 13.66
N PRO A 139 -2.19 2.76 12.56
CA PRO A 139 -2.54 2.28 11.23
C PRO A 139 -2.35 0.76 11.13
N PHE A 140 -3.10 0.01 11.94
CA PHE A 140 -2.94 -1.45 12.07
C PHE A 140 -3.08 -2.17 10.73
N ASP A 141 -3.99 -1.73 9.86
CA ASP A 141 -4.16 -2.31 8.53
C ASP A 141 -2.87 -2.21 7.69
N ALA A 142 -2.27 -1.01 7.59
CA ALA A 142 -1.02 -0.81 6.87
C ALA A 142 0.16 -1.60 7.48
N ILE A 143 0.21 -1.71 8.82
CA ILE A 143 1.23 -2.49 9.53
C ILE A 143 1.09 -3.97 9.21
N LEU A 144 -0.13 -4.51 9.31
CA LEU A 144 -0.43 -5.92 9.04
C LEU A 144 -0.12 -6.29 7.58
N GLU A 145 -0.53 -5.44 6.63
CA GLU A 145 -0.23 -5.61 5.21
C GLU A 145 1.28 -5.64 4.94
N ALA A 146 2.02 -4.71 5.56
CA ALA A 146 3.48 -4.67 5.44
C ALA A 146 4.13 -5.94 5.98
N LEU A 147 3.77 -6.41 7.18
CA LEU A 147 4.33 -7.62 7.78
C LEU A 147 4.05 -8.86 6.94
N GLY A 148 2.83 -8.99 6.39
CA GLY A 148 2.47 -10.07 5.48
C GLY A 148 3.30 -10.06 4.20
N THR A 149 3.42 -8.90 3.55
CA THR A 149 4.16 -8.73 2.28
C THR A 149 5.67 -8.95 2.47
N LEU A 150 6.21 -8.55 3.63
CA LEU A 150 7.62 -8.76 3.98
C LEU A 150 7.95 -10.22 4.35
N GLY A 151 6.94 -11.08 4.48
CA GLY A 151 7.15 -12.49 4.84
C GLY A 151 7.62 -12.70 6.29
N ALA A 152 7.24 -11.80 7.20
CA ALA A 152 7.66 -11.82 8.61
C ALA A 152 6.93 -12.92 9.40
N VAL A 153 7.24 -14.19 9.13
CA VAL A 153 6.54 -15.36 9.70
C VAL A 153 6.59 -15.42 11.23
N GLU A 154 7.63 -14.86 11.85
CA GLU A 154 7.78 -14.77 13.30
C GLU A 154 6.72 -13.89 13.96
N THR A 155 6.01 -13.05 13.20
CA THR A 155 4.97 -12.14 13.69
C THR A 155 3.58 -12.76 13.72
N ILE A 156 3.40 -13.99 13.22
CA ILE A 156 2.11 -14.70 13.20
C ILE A 156 1.39 -14.67 14.55
N PRO A 157 2.03 -14.97 15.70
CA PRO A 157 1.34 -14.95 17.00
C PRO A 157 0.74 -13.59 17.36
N GLN A 158 1.37 -12.49 16.93
CA GLN A 158 0.91 -11.13 17.19
C GLN A 158 -0.18 -10.70 16.20
N ILE A 159 -0.21 -11.26 14.98
CA ILE A 159 -1.22 -10.96 13.96
C ILE A 159 -2.54 -11.69 14.26
N LEU A 160 -2.50 -12.91 14.76
CA LEU A 160 -3.68 -13.75 15.00
C LEU A 160 -4.82 -13.06 15.75
N PRO A 161 -4.61 -12.28 16.82
CA PRO A 161 -5.69 -11.57 17.53
C PRO A 161 -6.45 -10.57 16.65
N PHE A 162 -5.79 -10.01 15.63
CA PHE A 162 -6.40 -9.02 14.74
C PHE A 162 -7.43 -9.62 13.76
N LEU A 163 -7.49 -10.95 13.63
CA LEU A 163 -8.57 -11.61 12.88
C LEU A 163 -9.95 -11.41 13.53
N GLU A 164 -10.00 -11.08 14.80
CA GLU A 164 -11.23 -10.75 15.55
C GLU A 164 -11.35 -9.25 15.85
N HIS A 165 -10.55 -8.40 15.20
CA HIS A 165 -10.59 -6.96 15.41
C HIS A 165 -11.96 -6.37 15.03
N PRO A 166 -12.53 -5.44 15.83
CA PRO A 166 -13.86 -4.87 15.59
C PRO A 166 -13.93 -4.03 14.30
N ILE A 167 -12.82 -3.44 13.88
CA ILE A 167 -12.74 -2.68 12.62
C ILE A 167 -12.53 -3.65 11.46
N PRO A 168 -13.49 -3.77 10.50
CA PRO A 168 -13.41 -4.74 9.41
C PRO A 168 -12.15 -4.61 8.55
N ARG A 169 -11.70 -3.39 8.27
CA ARG A 169 -10.50 -3.12 7.48
C ARG A 169 -9.25 -3.77 8.12
N VAL A 170 -9.10 -3.64 9.44
CA VAL A 170 -8.00 -4.25 10.20
C VAL A 170 -8.10 -5.78 10.20
N LYS A 171 -9.31 -6.31 10.42
CA LYS A 171 -9.57 -7.76 10.35
C LYS A 171 -9.16 -8.36 9.00
N TYR A 172 -9.50 -7.69 7.90
CA TYR A 172 -9.18 -8.20 6.56
C TYR A 172 -7.70 -8.03 6.21
N ALA A 173 -7.05 -6.96 6.67
CA ALA A 173 -5.60 -6.82 6.58
C ALA A 173 -4.87 -7.96 7.31
N ALA A 174 -5.36 -8.35 8.50
CA ALA A 174 -4.84 -9.52 9.22
C ALA A 174 -5.04 -10.82 8.42
N ALA A 175 -6.23 -11.03 7.80
CA ALA A 175 -6.47 -12.21 6.97
C ALA A 175 -5.55 -12.23 5.74
N ARG A 176 -5.30 -11.08 5.09
CA ARG A 176 -4.32 -10.93 4.00
C ARG A 176 -2.92 -11.33 4.46
N ALA A 177 -2.45 -10.78 5.58
CA ALA A 177 -1.15 -11.11 6.14
C ALA A 177 -1.02 -12.60 6.47
N MET A 178 -2.02 -13.19 7.12
CA MET A 178 -2.04 -14.62 7.45
C MET A 178 -2.05 -15.51 6.20
N TYR A 179 -2.72 -15.11 5.12
CA TYR A 179 -2.62 -15.80 3.82
C TYR A 179 -1.17 -15.82 3.33
N GLN A 180 -0.50 -14.69 3.34
CA GLN A 180 0.87 -14.53 2.83
C GLN A 180 1.91 -15.27 3.68
N LEU A 181 1.70 -15.32 5.00
CA LEU A 181 2.63 -15.92 5.96
C LEU A 181 2.41 -17.43 6.13
N SER A 182 1.29 -17.99 5.68
CA SER A 182 0.98 -19.40 5.82
C SER A 182 1.74 -20.24 4.80
N SER A 183 2.55 -21.18 5.26
CA SER A 183 3.29 -22.12 4.41
C SER A 183 2.42 -23.30 3.91
N ASP A 184 1.36 -23.67 4.66
CA ASP A 184 0.42 -24.70 4.24
C ASP A 184 -0.68 -24.13 3.33
N PRO A 185 -0.85 -24.66 2.10
CA PRO A 185 -1.84 -24.13 1.15
C PRO A 185 -3.28 -24.18 1.64
N LYS A 186 -3.65 -25.17 2.48
CA LYS A 186 -5.02 -25.26 3.02
C LYS A 186 -5.28 -24.19 4.08
N THR A 187 -4.30 -23.92 4.92
CA THR A 187 -4.35 -22.85 5.90
C THR A 187 -4.39 -21.49 5.22
N ALA A 188 -3.56 -21.27 4.19
CA ALA A 188 -3.60 -20.05 3.38
C ALA A 188 -4.99 -19.87 2.74
N ALA A 189 -5.54 -20.89 2.09
CA ALA A 189 -6.86 -20.83 1.46
C ALA A 189 -7.97 -20.45 2.47
N HIS A 190 -7.90 -20.92 3.72
CA HIS A 190 -8.84 -20.52 4.76
C HIS A 190 -8.88 -19.00 4.97
N TYR A 191 -7.71 -18.35 5.01
CA TYR A 191 -7.64 -16.89 5.13
C TYR A 191 -8.07 -16.17 3.85
N GLY A 192 -7.75 -16.72 2.69
CA GLY A 192 -8.27 -16.24 1.41
C GLY A 192 -9.80 -16.28 1.34
N ASP A 193 -10.43 -17.32 1.87
CA ASP A 193 -11.89 -17.47 1.91
C ASP A 193 -12.56 -16.44 2.84
N ILE A 194 -11.87 -15.98 3.89
CA ILE A 194 -12.34 -14.84 4.72
C ILE A 194 -12.46 -13.59 3.85
N LEU A 195 -11.47 -13.32 3.00
CA LEU A 195 -11.49 -12.18 2.09
C LEU A 195 -12.58 -12.33 1.01
N ILE A 196 -12.78 -13.53 0.46
CA ILE A 196 -13.87 -13.80 -0.49
C ILE A 196 -15.22 -13.44 0.13
N LYS A 197 -15.48 -13.88 1.37
CA LYS A 197 -16.73 -13.55 2.08
C LYS A 197 -16.93 -12.05 2.27
N ALA A 198 -15.83 -11.31 2.45
CA ALA A 198 -15.87 -9.85 2.62
C ALA A 198 -16.29 -9.10 1.33
N LEU A 199 -16.19 -9.70 0.15
CA LEU A 199 -16.70 -9.14 -1.11
C LEU A 199 -18.24 -8.99 -1.13
N SER A 200 -18.94 -9.66 -0.23
CA SER A 200 -20.40 -9.53 -0.05
C SER A 200 -20.80 -8.42 0.92
N ASN A 201 -19.85 -7.66 1.47
CA ASN A 201 -20.14 -6.57 2.40
C ASN A 201 -20.92 -5.45 1.71
N ASN A 202 -21.81 -4.77 2.44
CA ASN A 202 -22.60 -3.65 1.91
C ASN A 202 -21.76 -2.38 1.71
N ASP A 203 -20.64 -2.23 2.44
CA ASP A 203 -19.72 -1.11 2.30
C ASP A 203 -18.88 -1.26 1.01
N LEU A 204 -19.09 -0.34 0.07
CA LEU A 204 -18.39 -0.33 -1.21
C LEU A 204 -16.88 -0.08 -1.03
N GLN A 205 -16.47 0.79 -0.11
CA GLN A 205 -15.04 1.07 0.10
C GLN A 205 -14.32 -0.16 0.64
N LEU A 206 -14.96 -0.87 1.55
CA LEU A 206 -14.43 -2.13 2.08
C LEU A 206 -14.30 -3.19 0.98
N ARG A 207 -15.31 -3.34 0.08
CA ARG A 207 -15.19 -4.25 -1.07
C ARG A 207 -14.04 -3.87 -1.99
N ARG A 208 -13.82 -2.58 -2.26
CA ARG A 208 -12.70 -2.08 -3.07
C ARG A 208 -11.34 -2.43 -2.45
N THR A 209 -11.20 -2.27 -1.13
CA THR A 209 -9.98 -2.65 -0.40
C THR A 209 -9.74 -4.16 -0.52
N VAL A 210 -10.76 -4.98 -0.25
CA VAL A 210 -10.65 -6.45 -0.34
C VAL A 210 -10.34 -6.92 -1.76
N LEU A 211 -10.88 -6.26 -2.80
CA LEU A 211 -10.50 -6.54 -4.19
C LEU A 211 -9.00 -6.31 -4.43
N SER A 212 -8.47 -5.19 -3.92
CA SER A 212 -7.04 -4.89 -3.98
C SER A 212 -6.22 -5.96 -3.26
N ASP A 213 -6.64 -6.38 -2.07
CA ASP A 213 -5.97 -7.40 -1.27
C ASP A 213 -5.93 -8.76 -1.98
N LEU A 214 -7.07 -9.21 -2.51
CA LEU A 214 -7.16 -10.47 -3.25
C LEU A 214 -6.27 -10.46 -4.50
N GLY A 215 -6.18 -9.34 -5.21
CA GLY A 215 -5.24 -9.15 -6.31
C GLY A 215 -3.78 -9.20 -5.85
N ALA A 216 -3.44 -8.53 -4.75
CA ALA A 216 -2.09 -8.49 -4.21
C ALA A 216 -1.59 -9.86 -3.75
N ILE A 217 -2.44 -10.67 -3.08
CA ILE A 217 -2.07 -12.04 -2.67
C ILE A 217 -2.13 -13.04 -3.81
N GLY A 218 -2.86 -12.74 -4.90
CA GLY A 218 -2.96 -13.61 -6.08
C GLY A 218 -3.70 -14.92 -5.83
N TYR A 219 -4.70 -14.93 -4.95
CA TYR A 219 -5.46 -16.12 -4.60
C TYR A 219 -6.39 -16.57 -5.73
N LEU A 220 -6.00 -17.64 -6.45
CA LEU A 220 -6.76 -18.18 -7.59
C LEU A 220 -8.20 -18.55 -7.23
N GLY A 221 -8.44 -19.05 -6.02
CA GLY A 221 -9.78 -19.41 -5.54
C GLY A 221 -10.76 -18.23 -5.49
N ALA A 222 -10.26 -17.00 -5.53
CA ALA A 222 -11.08 -15.79 -5.52
C ALA A 222 -11.51 -15.31 -6.91
N ALA A 223 -11.02 -15.88 -8.01
CA ALA A 223 -11.19 -15.33 -9.35
C ALA A 223 -12.66 -15.10 -9.74
N GLU A 224 -13.55 -16.08 -9.54
CA GLU A 224 -14.98 -15.90 -9.80
C GLU A 224 -15.64 -14.92 -8.85
N ALA A 225 -15.27 -14.93 -7.58
CA ALA A 225 -15.84 -14.00 -6.61
C ALA A 225 -15.47 -12.55 -6.95
N ILE A 226 -14.24 -12.31 -7.42
CA ILE A 226 -13.78 -11.02 -7.92
C ILE A 226 -14.62 -10.60 -9.14
N SER A 227 -14.77 -11.47 -10.14
CA SER A 227 -15.54 -11.18 -11.36
C SER A 227 -16.99 -10.84 -11.05
N ASN A 228 -17.62 -11.55 -10.12
CA ASN A 228 -19.05 -11.43 -9.81
C ASN A 228 -19.39 -10.35 -8.76
N THR A 229 -18.41 -9.77 -8.06
CA THR A 229 -18.70 -8.78 -7.02
C THR A 229 -19.26 -7.47 -7.60
N MET A 230 -20.10 -6.79 -6.80
CA MET A 230 -20.64 -5.47 -7.17
C MET A 230 -19.61 -4.36 -6.93
N ALA A 231 -18.74 -4.19 -7.91
CA ALA A 231 -17.72 -3.14 -7.98
C ALA A 231 -17.47 -2.75 -9.43
N GLU A 232 -16.70 -1.70 -9.66
CA GLU A 232 -16.31 -1.24 -11.00
C GLU A 232 -15.47 -2.29 -11.74
N ASN A 233 -15.76 -2.54 -13.02
CA ASN A 233 -15.01 -3.50 -13.83
C ASN A 233 -13.51 -3.20 -13.87
N SER A 234 -13.10 -1.91 -13.87
CA SER A 234 -11.70 -1.52 -13.82
C SER A 234 -10.97 -2.06 -12.59
N LEU A 235 -11.61 -2.04 -11.41
CA LEU A 235 -11.02 -2.58 -10.18
C LEU A 235 -10.99 -4.11 -10.21
N LYS A 236 -12.03 -4.75 -10.71
CA LYS A 236 -12.06 -6.21 -10.92
C LYS A 236 -10.94 -6.66 -11.85
N LEU A 237 -10.76 -5.97 -12.98
CA LEU A 237 -9.67 -6.25 -13.93
C LEU A 237 -8.28 -6.09 -13.32
N ILE A 238 -8.06 -5.03 -12.51
CA ILE A 238 -6.79 -4.85 -11.78
C ILE A 238 -6.55 -5.99 -10.79
N SER A 239 -7.58 -6.39 -10.05
CA SER A 239 -7.49 -7.50 -9.09
C SER A 239 -7.24 -8.84 -9.80
N LEU A 240 -7.98 -9.16 -10.87
CA LEU A 240 -7.76 -10.36 -11.68
C LEU A 240 -6.38 -10.38 -12.33
N LYS A 241 -5.86 -9.23 -12.77
CA LYS A 241 -4.50 -9.13 -13.26
C LYS A 241 -3.49 -9.57 -12.19
N GLY A 242 -3.64 -9.13 -10.94
CA GLY A 242 -2.78 -9.56 -9.84
C GLY A 242 -2.86 -11.07 -9.60
N VAL A 243 -4.07 -11.66 -9.67
CA VAL A 243 -4.25 -13.12 -9.59
C VAL A 243 -3.55 -13.80 -10.77
N LEU A 244 -3.71 -13.30 -11.99
CA LEU A 244 -3.10 -13.84 -13.21
C LEU A 244 -1.57 -13.85 -13.12
N GLU A 245 -0.96 -12.77 -12.67
CA GLU A 245 0.49 -12.65 -12.52
C GLU A 245 1.10 -13.74 -11.62
N LYS A 246 0.36 -14.22 -10.62
CA LYS A 246 0.78 -15.33 -9.75
C LYS A 246 0.56 -16.72 -10.39
N GLN A 247 -0.23 -16.81 -11.46
CA GLN A 247 -0.48 -18.07 -12.18
C GLN A 247 0.47 -18.28 -13.37
N ILE A 248 1.22 -17.26 -13.78
CA ILE A 248 2.18 -17.34 -14.88
C ILE A 248 3.52 -17.77 -14.31
N PRO A 249 4.06 -18.93 -14.74
CA PRO A 249 5.39 -19.36 -14.29
C PRO A 249 6.50 -18.45 -14.85
N LEU A 250 7.58 -18.32 -14.10
CA LEU A 250 8.75 -17.52 -14.51
C LEU A 250 9.57 -18.19 -15.66
N ALA A 251 9.16 -19.36 -16.15
CA ALA A 251 9.82 -20.05 -17.25
C ALA A 251 9.68 -19.28 -18.58
N THR A 252 10.67 -19.42 -19.46
CA THR A 252 10.68 -18.76 -20.77
C THR A 252 10.79 -19.83 -21.87
N PRO A 253 9.82 -19.97 -22.81
CA PRO A 253 8.54 -19.27 -22.83
C PRO A 253 7.59 -19.71 -21.69
N PRO A 254 6.76 -18.83 -21.17
CA PRO A 254 5.81 -19.20 -20.12
C PRO A 254 4.71 -20.10 -20.69
N ASP A 255 4.57 -21.29 -20.13
CA ASP A 255 3.39 -22.13 -20.38
C ASP A 255 2.21 -21.59 -19.58
N LEU A 256 1.07 -21.41 -20.24
CA LEU A 256 -0.16 -20.97 -19.57
C LEU A 256 -0.73 -22.11 -18.73
N THR A 257 -0.85 -21.88 -17.42
CA THR A 257 -1.54 -22.83 -16.54
C THR A 257 -3.05 -22.80 -16.80
N ALA A 258 -3.77 -23.86 -16.45
CA ALA A 258 -5.24 -23.89 -16.52
C ALA A 258 -5.85 -22.74 -15.68
N GLY A 259 -5.21 -22.38 -14.55
CA GLY A 259 -5.60 -21.24 -13.72
C GLY A 259 -5.45 -19.91 -14.45
N ALA A 260 -4.33 -19.71 -15.17
CA ALA A 260 -4.11 -18.50 -15.96
C ALA A 260 -5.17 -18.35 -17.05
N VAL A 261 -5.45 -19.41 -17.83
CA VAL A 261 -6.49 -19.41 -18.88
C VAL A 261 -7.87 -19.06 -18.32
N ARG A 262 -8.24 -19.64 -17.17
CA ARG A 262 -9.49 -19.33 -16.48
C ARG A 262 -9.61 -17.86 -16.08
N VAL A 263 -8.55 -17.28 -15.48
CA VAL A 263 -8.54 -15.87 -15.09
C VAL A 263 -8.62 -14.96 -16.32
N MET A 264 -7.93 -15.28 -17.41
CA MET A 264 -8.00 -14.52 -18.66
C MET A 264 -9.43 -14.52 -19.22
N ALA A 265 -10.11 -15.68 -19.24
CA ALA A 265 -11.51 -15.74 -19.69
C ALA A 265 -12.44 -14.85 -18.85
N LEU A 266 -12.28 -14.84 -17.50
CA LEU A 266 -13.03 -13.95 -16.62
C LEU A 266 -12.71 -12.45 -16.86
N MET A 267 -11.50 -12.13 -17.28
CA MET A 267 -11.14 -10.76 -17.64
C MET A 267 -11.78 -10.34 -18.97
N ASP A 268 -11.82 -11.23 -19.95
CA ASP A 268 -12.47 -10.97 -21.26
C ASP A 268 -13.98 -10.71 -21.08
N ASP A 269 -14.65 -11.42 -20.17
CA ASP A 269 -16.07 -11.23 -19.87
C ASP A 269 -16.38 -9.86 -19.21
N LEU A 270 -15.37 -9.15 -18.69
CA LEU A 270 -15.52 -7.84 -18.05
C LEU A 270 -15.23 -6.66 -18.98
N LEU A 271 -14.63 -6.91 -20.15
CA LEU A 271 -14.31 -5.88 -21.16
C LEU A 271 -15.50 -5.57 -22.05
#